data_5437486fed42ca79b0a68c877ac85000
#
_entry.id   5437486fed42ca79b0a68c877ac85000
#
_cell.length_a   1.000
_cell.length_b   1.000
_cell.length_c   1.000
_cell.angle_alpha   90.00
_cell.angle_beta   90.00
_cell.angle_gamma   90.00
#
_symmetry.space_group_name_H-M   'P 1'
#
loop_
_entity.id
_entity.type
_entity.pdbx_description
1 polymer ?
#
loop_
_entity_poly.entity_id
_entity_poly.type
_entity_poly.pdbx_seq_one_letter_code
_entity_poly.pdbx_strand_id
1 'polypeptide(L)' 'MDENQKECQECGWRGLTAELDETNDDASGQTQIFCPDCGGSDIQDLEPAE' A
#
# COMPACT_ATOMS: atom_id res chain seq x y z
N MET A 1 2.83 -7.97 -16.91
CA MET A 1 2.29 -7.28 -16.55
C MET A 1 2.68 -6.52 -15.51
N ASP A 2 2.42 -5.44 -15.33
CA ASP A 2 2.83 -4.60 -14.48
C ASP A 2 2.09 -4.56 -13.36
N GLU A 3 2.22 -5.26 -12.39
CA GLU A 3 1.53 -5.13 -11.30
C GLU A 3 2.20 -4.29 -10.36
N ASN A 4 1.57 -3.38 -9.72
CA ASN A 4 2.10 -2.50 -8.70
C ASN A 4 2.08 -3.22 -7.40
N GLN A 5 3.19 -3.77 -7.00
CA GLN A 5 3.29 -4.50 -5.74
C GLN A 5 3.78 -3.58 -4.64
N LYS A 6 3.26 -3.77 -3.45
CA LYS A 6 3.63 -2.97 -2.29
C LYS A 6 4.02 -3.89 -1.15
N GLU A 7 4.82 -3.35 -0.25
CA GLU A 7 5.27 -4.12 0.89
C GLU A 7 5.16 -3.27 2.15
N CYS A 8 4.61 -3.85 3.20
CA CYS A 8 4.55 -3.16 4.48
C CYS A 8 5.88 -3.34 5.18
N GLN A 9 6.49 -2.23 5.60
CA GLN A 9 7.79 -2.29 6.24
C GLN A 9 7.67 -2.61 7.72
N GLU A 10 6.46 -2.68 8.24
CA GLU A 10 6.29 -2.95 9.65
C GLU A 10 6.03 -4.42 9.93
N CYS A 11 5.19 -5.06 9.18
CA CYS A 11 4.88 -6.46 9.43
C CYS A 11 5.37 -7.39 8.30
N GLY A 12 5.85 -6.82 7.20
CA GLY A 12 6.33 -7.64 6.11
C GLY A 12 5.28 -8.10 5.13
N TRP A 13 4.06 -7.54 5.23
CA TRP A 13 3.00 -7.93 4.31
C TRP A 13 3.37 -7.49 2.89
N ARG A 14 3.01 -8.31 1.92
CA ARG A 14 3.22 -7.97 0.54
C ARG A 14 1.96 -8.26 -0.24
N GLY A 15 1.66 -7.43 -1.19
CA GLY A 15 0.49 -7.63 -2.02
C GLY A 15 0.37 -6.54 -3.04
N LEU A 16 -0.77 -6.49 -3.71
CA LEU A 16 -0.97 -5.51 -4.75
C LEU A 16 -1.55 -4.24 -4.17
N THR A 17 -1.36 -3.13 -4.88
CA THR A 17 -1.89 -1.85 -4.42
C THR A 17 -3.39 -1.95 -4.17
N ALA A 18 -4.10 -2.71 -4.98
CA ALA A 18 -5.54 -2.81 -4.82
C ALA A 18 -5.95 -3.53 -3.55
N GLU A 19 -5.02 -4.24 -2.91
CA GLU A 19 -5.35 -4.95 -1.69
C GLU A 19 -5.11 -4.08 -0.46
N LEU A 20 -4.52 -2.94 -0.60
CA LEU A 20 -4.28 -2.06 0.55
C LEU A 20 -5.57 -1.38 0.98
N ASP A 21 -5.63 -1.05 2.26
CA ASP A 21 -6.74 -0.26 2.76
C ASP A 21 -6.53 1.18 2.34
N GLU A 22 -7.50 1.77 1.66
CA GLU A 22 -7.35 3.10 1.13
C GLU A 22 -8.38 4.03 1.71
N THR A 23 -7.98 5.20 2.14
CA THR A 23 -8.86 6.19 2.71
C THR A 23 -8.69 7.51 1.98
N ASN A 24 -9.79 8.08 1.52
CA ASN A 24 -9.76 9.35 0.84
C ASN A 24 -10.23 10.45 1.77
N ASP A 25 -9.47 11.54 1.82
CA ASP A 25 -9.85 12.66 2.65
C ASP A 25 -10.38 13.75 1.77
N ASP A 26 -11.69 13.96 1.79
CA ASP A 26 -12.29 14.99 0.96
C ASP A 26 -11.81 16.36 1.33
N ALA A 27 -11.54 16.62 2.55
CA ALA A 27 -11.17 17.97 2.98
C ALA A 27 -9.81 18.38 2.41
N SER A 28 -8.85 17.47 2.41
CA SER A 28 -7.55 17.83 1.90
C SER A 28 -7.33 17.28 0.50
N GLY A 29 -8.17 16.40 0.03
CA GLY A 29 -8.00 15.83 -1.29
C GLY A 29 -6.88 14.83 -1.36
N GLN A 30 -6.47 14.27 -0.23
CA GLN A 30 -5.37 13.34 -0.21
C GLN A 30 -5.85 11.93 0.00
N THR A 31 -5.10 10.97 -0.50
CA THR A 31 -5.43 9.57 -0.33
C THR A 31 -4.35 8.93 0.51
N GLN A 32 -4.74 8.14 1.50
CA GLN A 32 -3.80 7.43 2.33
C GLN A 32 -4.01 5.95 2.21
N ILE A 33 -2.94 5.17 2.25
CA ILE A 33 -3.05 3.73 2.18
C ILE A 33 -2.46 3.13 3.43
N PHE A 34 -3.02 2.01 3.86
CA PHE A 34 -2.59 1.35 5.07
C PHE A 34 -2.49 -0.15 4.82
N CYS A 35 -1.65 -0.81 5.57
CA CYS A 35 -1.50 -2.25 5.45
C CYS A 35 -2.77 -2.95 5.92
N PRO A 36 -3.31 -3.89 5.15
CA PRO A 36 -4.52 -4.58 5.57
C PRO A 36 -4.26 -5.62 6.66
N ASP A 37 -2.99 -5.90 6.93
CA ASP A 37 -2.68 -6.91 7.93
C ASP A 37 -2.42 -6.29 9.29
N CYS A 38 -1.57 -5.29 9.38
CA CYS A 38 -1.24 -4.68 10.66
C CYS A 38 -1.77 -3.26 10.79
N GLY A 39 -2.29 -2.69 9.72
CA GLY A 39 -2.82 -1.33 9.79
C GLY A 39 -1.75 -0.26 9.74
N GLY A 40 -0.52 -0.62 9.48
CA GLY A 40 0.54 0.37 9.42
C GLY A 40 0.49 1.17 8.13
N SER A 41 1.10 2.34 8.13
CA SER A 41 1.11 3.17 6.95
C SER A 41 2.47 3.16 6.26
N ASP A 42 3.41 2.35 6.72
CA ASP A 42 4.74 2.34 6.17
C ASP A 42 4.77 1.40 4.98
N ILE A 43 4.24 1.83 3.86
CA ILE A 43 4.11 1.01 2.68
C ILE A 43 5.12 1.48 1.64
N GLN A 44 5.85 0.54 1.06
CA GLN A 44 6.82 0.88 0.06
C GLN A 44 6.49 0.25 -1.25
N ASP A 45 6.87 0.90 -2.36
CA ASP A 45 6.67 0.36 -3.67
C ASP A 45 7.73 -0.67 -3.94
N LEU A 46 7.32 -1.81 -4.48
CA LEU A 46 8.26 -2.82 -4.91
C LEU A 46 8.36 -2.78 -6.42
N GLU A 47 9.58 -2.85 -6.92
CA GLU A 47 9.75 -2.78 -8.32
C GLU A 47 9.57 -4.15 -8.92
N PRO A 48 8.96 -4.26 -10.08
CA PRO A 48 8.78 -5.55 -10.71
C PRO A 48 10.11 -6.11 -11.13
N ALA A 49 10.26 -7.40 -10.98
CA ALA A 49 11.50 -8.04 -11.36
C ALA A 49 11.56 -8.13 -12.86
N GLU A 50 12.70 -7.92 -13.41
CA GLU A 50 12.83 -7.95 -14.84
C GLU A 50 13.12 -9.33 -15.34
#